data_61df3e85cc9c072c7da06d0f68ecfe34
#
_entry.id   61df3e85cc9c072c7da06d0f68ecfe34
#
_cell.length_a   1.000
_cell.length_b   1.000
_cell.length_c   1.000
_cell.angle_alpha   90.00
_cell.angle_beta   90.00
_cell.angle_gamma   90.00
#
_symmetry.space_group_name_H-M   'P 1'
#
loop_
_entity.id
_entity.type
_entity.pdbx_description
1 polymer ?
#
loop_
_entity_poly.entity_id
_entity_poly.type
_entity_poly.pdbx_seq_one_letter_code
_entity_poly.pdbx_strand_id
1 'polypeptide(L)'
;MKKRLLPIFFLILLTFGLALPVSAAENSIDDDAQLLTPDQINQLKQEIQPLEEKTKASAFIVTTNNNTYGDEQEYADHYLLNKVGKDQNAILFLIDMDLRKVYISTSGNMIDYMTDARIDDTLDKVMDGMSQGNYFAAAQTFVQETQAFVDKGVPGGHYRVDSETGKITRYKVITPLEMVIAFAAEIG
;
A
#
# COMPACT_ATOMS: atom_id res chain seq x y z
N MET A 1 -21.65 47.68 -26.64
CA MET A 1 -22.19 46.50 -25.94
C MET A 1 -21.05 45.47 -25.72
N LYS A 2 -20.00 45.75 -24.89
CA LYS A 2 -18.83 44.85 -24.69
C LYS A 2 -18.39 44.74 -23.22
N LYS A 3 -19.24 44.96 -22.24
CA LYS A 3 -18.82 45.00 -20.80
C LYS A 3 -19.49 43.99 -19.87
N ARG A 4 -20.13 42.94 -20.37
CA ARG A 4 -20.89 41.95 -19.49
C ARG A 4 -20.37 40.51 -19.57
N LEU A 5 -19.30 40.23 -20.29
CA LEU A 5 -18.74 38.85 -20.40
C LEU A 5 -17.63 38.55 -19.38
N LEU A 6 -17.02 39.57 -18.77
CA LEU A 6 -15.91 39.40 -17.83
C LEU A 6 -16.29 38.71 -16.50
N PRO A 7 -17.46 38.96 -15.87
CA PRO A 7 -17.78 38.29 -14.61
C PRO A 7 -18.18 36.83 -14.77
N ILE A 8 -18.64 36.41 -15.96
CA ILE A 8 -19.03 35.01 -16.21
C ILE A 8 -17.77 34.11 -16.37
N PHE A 9 -16.72 34.64 -16.99
CA PHE A 9 -15.46 33.93 -17.13
C PHE A 9 -14.75 33.72 -15.78
N PHE A 10 -14.87 34.67 -14.86
CA PHE A 10 -14.29 34.56 -13.52
C PHE A 10 -15.05 33.59 -12.62
N LEU A 11 -16.37 33.42 -12.85
CA LEU A 11 -17.20 32.47 -12.09
C LEU A 11 -16.92 31.01 -12.51
N ILE A 12 -16.57 30.77 -13.77
CA ILE A 12 -16.22 29.42 -14.26
C ILE A 12 -14.84 28.98 -13.76
N LEU A 13 -13.93 29.91 -13.52
CA LEU A 13 -12.58 29.60 -12.99
C LEU A 13 -12.62 29.20 -11.50
N LEU A 14 -13.66 29.57 -10.77
CA LEU A 14 -13.78 29.28 -9.32
C LEU A 14 -14.35 27.88 -9.03
N THR A 15 -14.89 27.18 -10.02
CA THR A 15 -15.49 25.85 -9.83
C THR A 15 -14.53 24.70 -10.18
N PHE A 16 -13.30 25.00 -10.60
CA PHE A 16 -12.33 23.99 -11.04
C PHE A 16 -11.29 23.59 -9.99
N GLY A 17 -11.58 23.73 -8.73
CA GLY A 17 -10.56 23.50 -7.72
C GLY A 17 -11.03 23.02 -6.38
N LEU A 18 -11.64 21.87 -6.27
CA LEU A 18 -11.70 21.10 -5.01
C LEU A 18 -12.14 19.65 -5.31
N ALA A 19 -11.47 18.96 -6.22
CA ALA A 19 -11.41 17.53 -6.10
C ALA A 19 -10.40 17.24 -4.96
N LEU A 20 -10.88 17.24 -3.73
CA LEU A 20 -10.12 16.67 -2.63
C LEU A 20 -9.91 15.19 -3.00
N PRO A 21 -8.67 14.69 -2.99
CA PRO A 21 -8.47 13.26 -3.09
C PRO A 21 -9.26 12.62 -1.94
N VAL A 22 -10.21 11.76 -2.27
CA VAL A 22 -10.82 10.88 -1.27
C VAL A 22 -9.68 10.04 -0.75
N SER A 23 -9.21 10.39 0.45
CA SER A 23 -8.12 9.67 1.10
C SER A 23 -8.65 8.29 1.48
N ALA A 24 -8.07 7.24 0.88
CA ALA A 24 -8.32 5.85 1.30
C ALA A 24 -7.88 5.59 2.75
N ALA A 25 -7.10 6.50 3.34
CA ALA A 25 -6.53 6.39 4.69
C ALA A 25 -7.55 6.35 5.85
N GLU A 26 -8.83 6.64 5.61
CA GLU A 26 -9.81 6.70 6.71
C GLU A 26 -10.09 5.33 7.36
N ASN A 27 -9.89 4.23 6.63
CA ASN A 27 -10.10 2.84 7.09
C ASN A 27 -8.86 1.94 6.96
N SER A 28 -7.66 2.52 6.97
CA SER A 28 -6.41 1.77 6.80
C SER A 28 -5.99 0.97 8.04
N ILE A 29 -6.53 1.29 9.21
CA ILE A 29 -6.24 0.58 10.47
C ILE A 29 -7.52 -0.04 11.01
N ASP A 30 -7.52 -1.36 11.17
CA ASP A 30 -8.60 -2.14 11.77
C ASP A 30 -8.05 -2.87 13.00
N ASP A 31 -8.21 -2.25 14.18
CA ASP A 31 -7.63 -2.73 15.43
C ASP A 31 -8.68 -3.45 16.30
N ASP A 32 -9.22 -4.56 15.79
CA ASP A 32 -10.23 -5.35 16.49
C ASP A 32 -9.70 -6.00 17.78
N ALA A 33 -8.42 -6.34 17.80
CA ALA A 33 -7.76 -6.87 19.01
C ALA A 33 -7.42 -5.79 20.06
N GLN A 34 -7.65 -4.50 19.77
CA GLN A 34 -7.41 -3.36 20.66
C GLN A 34 -5.96 -3.30 21.18
N LEU A 35 -5.00 -3.48 20.28
CA LEU A 35 -3.57 -3.46 20.58
C LEU A 35 -2.95 -2.06 20.50
N LEU A 36 -3.67 -1.09 19.92
CA LEU A 36 -3.18 0.24 19.62
C LEU A 36 -3.99 1.30 20.36
N THR A 37 -3.33 2.37 20.78
CA THR A 37 -4.05 3.55 21.28
C THR A 37 -4.57 4.41 20.11
N PRO A 38 -5.58 5.28 20.36
CA PRO A 38 -6.08 6.19 19.32
C PRO A 38 -5.00 7.09 18.71
N ASP A 39 -4.02 7.54 19.51
CA ASP A 39 -2.91 8.37 19.04
C ASP A 39 -1.97 7.56 18.13
N GLN A 40 -1.69 6.30 18.47
CA GLN A 40 -0.90 5.39 17.66
C GLN A 40 -1.59 5.08 16.33
N ILE A 41 -2.89 4.86 16.33
CA ILE A 41 -3.69 4.69 15.10
C ILE A 41 -3.58 5.93 14.20
N ASN A 42 -3.72 7.13 14.77
CA ASN A 42 -3.60 8.37 14.00
C ASN A 42 -2.19 8.56 13.44
N GLN A 43 -1.16 8.20 14.19
CA GLN A 43 0.22 8.27 13.73
C GLN A 43 0.47 7.29 12.59
N LEU A 44 0.06 6.02 12.70
CA LEU A 44 0.21 5.02 11.65
C LEU A 44 -0.52 5.42 10.35
N LYS A 45 -1.72 6.02 10.45
CA LYS A 45 -2.43 6.56 9.28
C LYS A 45 -1.62 7.63 8.55
N GLN A 46 -0.93 8.51 9.28
CA GLN A 46 -0.07 9.52 8.67
C GLN A 46 1.18 8.89 8.04
N GLU A 47 1.75 7.86 8.67
CA GLU A 47 2.93 7.16 8.14
C GLU A 47 2.61 6.31 6.89
N ILE A 48 1.40 5.79 6.76
CA ILE A 48 0.92 5.03 5.59
C ILE A 48 0.70 5.94 4.36
N GLN A 49 0.26 7.16 4.57
CA GLN A 49 -0.16 8.05 3.48
C GLN A 49 0.87 8.21 2.35
N PRO A 50 2.18 8.46 2.60
CA PRO A 50 3.17 8.55 1.53
C PRO A 50 3.32 7.26 0.71
N LEU A 51 3.15 6.10 1.35
CA LEU A 51 3.17 4.80 0.67
C LEU A 51 2.00 4.68 -0.32
N GLU A 52 0.79 5.00 0.12
CA GLU A 52 -0.42 4.97 -0.72
C GLU A 52 -0.33 5.97 -1.87
N GLU A 53 0.14 7.19 -1.58
CA GLU A 53 0.32 8.24 -2.60
C GLU A 53 1.30 7.82 -3.70
N LYS A 54 2.39 7.16 -3.33
CA LYS A 54 3.44 6.74 -4.27
C LYS A 54 3.04 5.52 -5.08
N THR A 55 2.43 4.53 -4.45
CA THR A 55 2.11 3.25 -5.10
C THR A 55 0.74 3.22 -5.74
N LYS A 56 -0.17 4.12 -5.36
CA LYS A 56 -1.60 4.05 -5.66
C LYS A 56 -2.22 2.74 -5.16
N ALA A 57 -1.67 2.20 -4.09
CA ALA A 57 -2.16 1.00 -3.41
C ALA A 57 -2.76 1.39 -2.06
N SER A 58 -3.78 0.68 -1.63
CA SER A 58 -4.29 0.80 -0.26
C SER A 58 -3.40 -0.01 0.69
N ALA A 59 -3.02 0.55 1.84
CA ALA A 59 -2.22 -0.13 2.84
C ALA A 59 -3.02 -0.31 4.13
N PHE A 60 -3.05 -1.54 4.64
CA PHE A 60 -3.83 -1.91 5.82
C PHE A 60 -2.95 -2.45 6.92
N ILE A 61 -3.28 -2.09 8.16
CA ILE A 61 -2.80 -2.76 9.38
C ILE A 61 -4.04 -3.30 10.08
N VAL A 62 -4.06 -4.61 10.27
CA VAL A 62 -5.21 -5.31 10.84
C VAL A 62 -4.76 -6.10 12.06
N THR A 63 -5.47 -5.96 13.16
CA THR A 63 -5.28 -6.78 14.34
C THR A 63 -6.56 -7.55 14.61
N THR A 64 -6.47 -8.83 14.96
CA THR A 64 -7.64 -9.65 15.29
C THR A 64 -7.36 -10.59 16.47
N ASN A 65 -8.38 -10.86 17.26
CA ASN A 65 -8.40 -11.93 18.27
C ASN A 65 -9.47 -12.99 17.99
N ASN A 66 -10.02 -12.98 16.77
CA ASN A 66 -11.07 -13.90 16.32
C ASN A 66 -10.87 -14.25 14.84
N ASN A 67 -9.93 -15.15 14.57
CA ASN A 67 -9.69 -15.66 13.22
C ASN A 67 -10.64 -16.83 12.92
N THR A 68 -11.74 -16.54 12.22
CA THR A 68 -12.76 -17.55 11.87
C THR A 68 -12.34 -18.49 10.74
N TYR A 69 -11.23 -18.22 10.05
CA TYR A 69 -10.69 -19.08 8.99
C TYR A 69 -9.74 -20.15 9.51
N GLY A 70 -9.12 -19.94 10.69
CA GLY A 70 -8.15 -20.86 11.26
C GLY A 70 -6.79 -20.86 10.57
N ASP A 71 -6.57 -19.92 9.64
CA ASP A 71 -5.33 -19.69 8.90
C ASP A 71 -5.12 -18.20 8.70
N GLU A 72 -3.91 -17.69 8.96
CA GLU A 72 -3.58 -16.27 8.89
C GLU A 72 -3.55 -15.75 7.45
N GLN A 73 -3.08 -16.57 6.50
CA GLN A 73 -3.06 -16.19 5.09
C GLN A 73 -4.48 -16.08 4.56
N GLU A 74 -5.32 -17.10 4.82
CA GLU A 74 -6.69 -17.10 4.35
C GLU A 74 -7.47 -15.90 4.90
N TYR A 75 -7.27 -15.57 6.19
CA TYR A 75 -7.86 -14.37 6.79
C TYR A 75 -7.42 -13.10 6.07
N ALA A 76 -6.11 -12.91 5.87
CA ALA A 76 -5.56 -11.70 5.26
C ALA A 76 -5.99 -11.53 3.79
N ASP A 77 -5.99 -12.61 3.02
CA ASP A 77 -6.37 -12.61 1.61
C ASP A 77 -7.88 -12.30 1.44
N HIS A 78 -8.73 -12.90 2.27
CA HIS A 78 -10.16 -12.58 2.31
C HIS A 78 -10.43 -11.15 2.77
N TYR A 79 -9.66 -10.65 3.74
CA TYR A 79 -9.78 -9.25 4.17
C TYR A 79 -9.50 -8.29 3.01
N LEU A 80 -8.37 -8.46 2.30
CA LEU A 80 -8.04 -7.63 1.14
C LEU A 80 -9.12 -7.73 0.05
N LEU A 81 -9.53 -8.94 -0.31
CA LEU A 81 -10.56 -9.16 -1.32
C LEU A 81 -11.86 -8.41 -0.98
N ASN A 82 -12.27 -8.42 0.28
CA ASN A 82 -13.51 -7.76 0.73
C ASN A 82 -13.36 -6.23 0.80
N LYS A 83 -12.17 -5.71 1.15
CA LYS A 83 -11.94 -4.26 1.31
C LYS A 83 -11.72 -3.54 -0.02
N VAL A 84 -10.96 -4.12 -0.91
CA VAL A 84 -10.55 -3.44 -2.16
C VAL A 84 -11.04 -4.14 -3.43
N GLY A 85 -11.41 -5.40 -3.35
CA GLY A 85 -11.80 -6.20 -4.51
C GLY A 85 -10.63 -6.94 -5.16
N LYS A 86 -10.96 -7.82 -6.11
CA LYS A 86 -9.99 -8.65 -6.81
C LYS A 86 -9.00 -7.78 -7.63
N ASP A 87 -7.73 -8.13 -7.58
CA ASP A 87 -6.63 -7.54 -8.37
C ASP A 87 -6.41 -6.02 -8.15
N GLN A 88 -7.01 -5.45 -7.11
CA GLN A 88 -6.72 -4.07 -6.74
C GLN A 88 -5.36 -3.96 -6.05
N ASN A 89 -4.72 -2.79 -6.20
CA ASN A 89 -3.43 -2.53 -5.58
C ASN A 89 -3.58 -2.41 -4.06
N ALA A 90 -3.04 -3.35 -3.31
CA ALA A 90 -3.11 -3.32 -1.86
C ALA A 90 -1.99 -4.11 -1.17
N ILE A 91 -1.72 -3.74 0.07
CA ILE A 91 -0.87 -4.48 1.01
C ILE A 91 -1.53 -4.47 2.39
N LEU A 92 -1.41 -5.57 3.10
CA LEU A 92 -1.95 -5.73 4.46
C LEU A 92 -0.91 -6.36 5.38
N PHE A 93 -0.74 -5.81 6.57
CA PHE A 93 -0.05 -6.42 7.69
C PHE A 93 -1.08 -6.88 8.72
N LEU A 94 -1.14 -8.19 8.94
CA LEU A 94 -2.00 -8.83 9.94
C LEU A 94 -1.21 -9.15 11.20
N ILE A 95 -1.76 -8.78 12.34
CA ILE A 95 -1.39 -9.27 13.67
C ILE A 95 -2.54 -10.13 14.19
N ASP A 96 -2.38 -11.42 14.10
CA ASP A 96 -3.37 -12.41 14.53
C ASP A 96 -3.04 -12.88 15.95
N MET A 97 -3.81 -12.39 16.93
CA MET A 97 -3.63 -12.73 18.35
C MET A 97 -4.29 -14.08 18.70
N ASP A 98 -5.23 -14.54 17.89
CA ASP A 98 -5.89 -15.84 18.09
C ASP A 98 -4.91 -16.98 17.74
N LEU A 99 -4.26 -16.89 16.58
CA LEU A 99 -3.25 -17.85 16.14
C LEU A 99 -1.83 -17.51 16.63
N ARG A 100 -1.62 -16.31 17.19
CA ARG A 100 -0.30 -15.77 17.57
C ARG A 100 0.68 -15.73 16.40
N LYS A 101 0.21 -15.23 15.29
CA LYS A 101 0.94 -15.14 14.03
C LYS A 101 0.88 -13.72 13.45
N VAL A 102 1.81 -13.44 12.56
CA VAL A 102 1.80 -12.26 11.72
C VAL A 102 1.84 -12.68 10.26
N TYR A 103 1.23 -11.90 9.38
CA TYR A 103 1.22 -12.18 7.96
C TYR A 103 1.21 -10.87 7.14
N ILE A 104 1.84 -10.89 5.97
CA ILE A 104 1.76 -9.81 5.00
C ILE A 104 1.11 -10.35 3.73
N SER A 105 -0.05 -9.82 3.37
CA SER A 105 -0.72 -10.12 2.10
C SER A 105 -0.55 -8.96 1.13
N THR A 106 -0.38 -9.26 -0.15
CA THR A 106 -0.19 -8.29 -1.23
C THR A 106 -1.11 -8.56 -2.40
N SER A 107 -1.59 -7.50 -3.05
CA SER A 107 -2.42 -7.58 -4.24
C SER A 107 -2.03 -6.49 -5.25
N GLY A 108 -2.37 -6.73 -6.52
CA GLY A 108 -2.07 -5.78 -7.59
C GLY A 108 -0.57 -5.50 -7.74
N ASN A 109 -0.18 -4.24 -7.83
CA ASN A 109 1.21 -3.84 -8.03
C ASN A 109 2.11 -4.09 -6.79
N MET A 110 1.51 -4.25 -5.61
CA MET A 110 2.32 -4.49 -4.40
C MET A 110 3.02 -5.85 -4.42
N ILE A 111 2.51 -6.84 -5.18
CA ILE A 111 3.18 -8.12 -5.44
C ILE A 111 4.57 -7.90 -6.08
N ASP A 112 4.70 -6.87 -6.90
CA ASP A 112 5.93 -6.59 -7.63
C ASP A 112 6.97 -5.85 -6.77
N TYR A 113 6.50 -4.95 -5.89
CA TYR A 113 7.36 -4.26 -4.93
C TYR A 113 7.79 -5.15 -3.79
N MET A 114 6.86 -5.95 -3.24
CA MET A 114 7.04 -6.80 -2.07
C MET A 114 7.15 -8.26 -2.50
N THR A 115 8.32 -8.62 -3.03
CA THR A 115 8.64 -10.03 -3.34
C THR A 115 8.74 -10.86 -2.07
N ASP A 116 8.64 -12.19 -2.18
CA ASP A 116 8.72 -13.10 -1.03
C ASP A 116 9.92 -12.79 -0.12
N ALA A 117 11.12 -12.61 -0.71
CA ALA A 117 12.31 -12.26 0.06
C ALA A 117 12.20 -10.92 0.81
N ARG A 118 11.49 -9.92 0.26
CA ARG A 118 11.25 -8.64 0.93
C ARG A 118 10.18 -8.75 2.01
N ILE A 119 9.20 -9.61 1.80
CA ILE A 119 8.19 -9.95 2.83
C ILE A 119 8.89 -10.63 4.00
N ASP A 120 9.73 -11.63 3.74
CA ASP A 120 10.49 -12.34 4.78
C ASP A 120 11.39 -11.36 5.56
N ASP A 121 12.16 -10.51 4.87
CA ASP A 121 12.99 -9.46 5.49
C ASP A 121 12.17 -8.50 6.38
N THR A 122 10.95 -8.15 5.94
CA THR A 122 10.05 -7.28 6.71
C THR A 122 9.51 -8.01 7.93
N LEU A 123 9.05 -9.25 7.77
CA LEU A 123 8.55 -10.08 8.87
C LEU A 123 9.61 -10.31 9.93
N ASP A 124 10.86 -10.61 9.56
CA ASP A 124 11.97 -10.77 10.50
C ASP A 124 12.16 -9.52 11.38
N LYS A 125 12.05 -8.33 10.78
CA LYS A 125 12.22 -7.06 11.51
C LYS A 125 11.02 -6.72 12.41
N VAL A 126 9.79 -7.00 11.98
CA VAL A 126 8.62 -6.73 12.82
C VAL A 126 8.59 -7.63 14.06
N MET A 127 9.26 -8.79 14.02
CA MET A 127 9.35 -9.70 15.17
C MET A 127 10.05 -9.08 16.38
N ASP A 128 10.91 -8.09 16.20
CA ASP A 128 11.52 -7.36 17.33
C ASP A 128 10.47 -6.65 18.17
N GLY A 129 9.53 -5.95 17.55
CA GLY A 129 8.40 -5.32 18.24
C GLY A 129 7.42 -6.36 18.80
N MET A 130 7.08 -7.38 18.00
CA MET A 130 6.14 -8.44 18.39
C MET A 130 6.62 -9.18 19.65
N SER A 131 7.89 -9.56 19.71
CA SER A 131 8.47 -10.30 20.84
C SER A 131 8.46 -9.51 22.15
N GLN A 132 8.46 -8.19 22.05
CA GLN A 132 8.39 -7.27 23.21
C GLN A 132 6.96 -6.86 23.57
N GLY A 133 5.95 -7.33 22.83
CA GLY A 133 4.56 -6.89 22.96
C GLY A 133 4.33 -5.43 22.52
N ASN A 134 5.29 -4.86 21.77
CA ASN A 134 5.19 -3.51 21.22
C ASN A 134 4.60 -3.56 19.80
N TYR A 135 3.31 -3.78 19.72
CA TYR A 135 2.58 -3.93 18.47
C TYR A 135 2.60 -2.68 17.60
N PHE A 136 2.65 -1.51 18.23
CA PHE A 136 2.81 -0.24 17.53
C PHE A 136 4.16 -0.16 16.81
N ALA A 137 5.27 -0.51 17.49
CA ALA A 137 6.58 -0.55 16.86
C ALA A 137 6.65 -1.58 15.72
N ALA A 138 6.01 -2.75 15.87
CA ALA A 138 5.91 -3.74 14.80
C ALA A 138 5.18 -3.17 13.57
N ALA A 139 4.05 -2.50 13.78
CA ALA A 139 3.28 -1.86 12.71
C ALA A 139 4.07 -0.72 12.03
N GLN A 140 4.80 0.11 12.80
CA GLN A 140 5.67 1.14 12.24
C GLN A 140 6.80 0.53 11.41
N THR A 141 7.43 -0.54 11.90
CA THR A 141 8.48 -1.26 11.16
C THR A 141 7.96 -1.77 9.83
N PHE A 142 6.75 -2.37 9.80
CA PHE A 142 6.11 -2.78 8.55
C PHE A 142 5.96 -1.62 7.56
N VAL A 143 5.45 -0.47 7.99
CA VAL A 143 5.26 0.70 7.12
C VAL A 143 6.61 1.20 6.59
N GLN A 144 7.61 1.34 7.45
CA GLN A 144 8.95 1.85 7.11
C GLN A 144 9.69 0.93 6.14
N GLU A 145 9.68 -0.38 6.37
CA GLU A 145 10.32 -1.35 5.48
C GLU A 145 9.62 -1.43 4.13
N THR A 146 8.28 -1.43 4.12
CA THR A 146 7.51 -1.40 2.88
C THR A 146 7.83 -0.14 2.07
N GLN A 147 7.86 1.03 2.72
CA GLN A 147 8.24 2.29 2.07
C GLN A 147 9.67 2.23 1.52
N ALA A 148 10.62 1.70 2.28
CA ALA A 148 12.00 1.57 1.85
C ALA A 148 12.15 0.65 0.62
N PHE A 149 11.37 -0.44 0.54
CA PHE A 149 11.35 -1.31 -0.64
C PHE A 149 10.65 -0.66 -1.85
N VAL A 150 9.57 0.07 -1.63
CA VAL A 150 8.91 0.87 -2.69
C VAL A 150 9.86 1.94 -3.23
N ASP A 151 10.66 2.58 -2.38
CA ASP A 151 11.66 3.58 -2.79
C ASP A 151 12.78 2.96 -3.62
N LYS A 152 13.18 1.73 -3.33
CA LYS A 152 14.13 0.95 -4.16
C LYS A 152 13.55 0.51 -5.50
N GLY A 153 12.21 0.55 -5.66
CA GLY A 153 11.52 0.11 -6.86
C GLY A 153 11.38 -1.42 -6.98
N VAL A 154 10.78 -1.86 -8.09
CA VAL A 154 10.61 -3.28 -8.41
C VAL A 154 11.99 -3.89 -8.70
N PRO A 155 12.35 -5.05 -8.09
CA PRO A 155 13.65 -5.69 -8.33
C PRO A 155 13.85 -6.04 -9.80
N GLY A 156 15.07 -5.84 -10.31
CA GLY A 156 15.43 -6.21 -11.67
C GLY A 156 15.32 -7.72 -11.90
N GLY A 157 14.79 -8.11 -13.06
CA GLY A 157 14.60 -9.51 -13.41
C GLY A 157 13.37 -10.17 -12.77
N HIS A 158 12.63 -9.44 -11.94
CA HIS A 158 11.37 -9.92 -11.38
C HIS A 158 10.34 -10.17 -12.50
N TYR A 159 9.53 -11.20 -12.33
CA TYR A 159 8.43 -11.51 -13.25
C TYR A 159 7.20 -11.93 -12.45
N ARG A 160 6.04 -11.60 -13.00
CA ARG A 160 4.75 -12.07 -12.48
C ARG A 160 4.20 -13.15 -13.42
N VAL A 161 3.68 -14.21 -12.84
CA VAL A 161 2.89 -15.22 -13.54
C VAL A 161 1.43 -15.00 -13.16
N ASP A 162 0.61 -14.72 -14.16
CA ASP A 162 -0.84 -14.69 -13.98
C ASP A 162 -1.33 -16.12 -13.75
N SER A 163 -1.93 -16.38 -12.60
CA SER A 163 -2.33 -17.72 -12.17
C SER A 163 -3.50 -18.31 -12.99
N GLU A 164 -4.30 -17.47 -13.64
CA GLU A 164 -5.45 -17.91 -14.44
C GLU A 164 -5.03 -18.19 -15.90
N THR A 165 -4.15 -17.36 -16.44
CA THR A 165 -3.76 -17.42 -17.86
C THR A 165 -2.38 -18.00 -18.11
N GLY A 166 -1.56 -18.16 -17.07
CA GLY A 166 -0.14 -18.54 -17.17
C GLY A 166 0.73 -17.50 -17.86
N LYS A 167 0.22 -16.29 -18.13
CA LYS A 167 0.95 -15.23 -18.79
C LYS A 167 2.07 -14.71 -17.92
N ILE A 168 3.29 -14.68 -18.46
CA ILE A 168 4.47 -14.15 -17.78
C ILE A 168 4.66 -12.68 -18.16
N THR A 169 4.62 -11.78 -17.16
CA THR A 169 4.99 -10.39 -17.31
C THR A 169 6.36 -10.17 -16.67
N ARG A 170 7.34 -9.73 -17.45
CA ARG A 170 8.69 -9.41 -16.96
C ARG A 170 8.82 -7.90 -16.79
N TYR A 171 9.34 -7.47 -15.64
CA TYR A 171 9.64 -6.07 -15.39
C TYR A 171 11.02 -5.74 -15.92
N LYS A 172 11.09 -4.78 -16.82
CA LYS A 172 12.35 -4.20 -17.27
C LYS A 172 12.66 -3.00 -16.39
N VAL A 173 13.79 -3.06 -15.70
CA VAL A 173 14.31 -1.89 -14.99
C VAL A 173 14.75 -0.87 -16.05
N ILE A 174 14.04 0.26 -16.10
CA ILE A 174 14.45 1.38 -16.95
C ILE A 174 15.61 2.07 -16.23
N THR A 175 16.79 1.96 -16.81
CA THR A 175 17.97 2.63 -16.24
C THR A 175 17.87 4.14 -16.43
N PRO A 176 18.54 4.96 -15.59
CA PRO A 176 18.58 6.41 -15.78
C PRO A 176 19.02 6.83 -17.20
N LEU A 177 19.88 6.03 -17.84
CA LEU A 177 20.33 6.26 -19.22
C LEU A 177 19.19 6.04 -20.22
N GLU A 178 18.40 4.97 -20.07
CA GLU A 178 17.25 4.69 -20.93
C GLU A 178 16.15 5.76 -20.77
N MET A 179 15.96 6.30 -19.56
CA MET A 179 15.08 7.46 -19.34
C MET A 179 15.54 8.69 -20.11
N VAL A 180 16.83 9.02 -20.09
CA VAL A 180 17.38 10.15 -20.84
C VAL A 180 17.18 9.98 -22.35
N ILE A 181 17.36 8.77 -22.87
CA ILE A 181 17.16 8.48 -24.29
C ILE A 181 15.67 8.59 -24.67
N ALA A 182 14.75 8.13 -23.83
CA ALA A 182 13.32 8.25 -24.09
C ALA A 182 12.88 9.73 -24.14
N PHE A 183 13.34 10.56 -23.20
CA PHE A 183 13.08 12.00 -23.22
C PHE A 183 13.68 12.73 -24.43
N ALA A 184 14.85 12.32 -24.89
CA ALA A 184 15.48 12.91 -26.08
C ALA A 184 14.74 12.57 -27.38
N ALA A 185 14.05 11.42 -27.44
CA ALA A 185 13.28 10.99 -28.61
C ALA A 185 11.91 11.71 -28.75
N GLU A 186 11.39 12.30 -27.65
CA GLU A 186 10.14 13.07 -27.69
C GLU A 186 10.31 14.54 -28.07
N ILE A 187 11.55 15.05 -28.12
CA ILE A 187 11.87 16.46 -28.41
C ILE A 187 12.35 16.65 -29.87
N GLY A 188 12.50 15.60 -30.64
CA GLY A 188 12.89 15.61 -32.07
C GLY A 188 11.74 15.39 -32.98
#